data_2d59cd330eb5ee5ffddbe5f74102ed16
#
_entry.id   2d59cd330eb5ee5ffddbe5f74102ed16
#
_cell.length_a   1.000
_cell.length_b   1.000
_cell.length_c   1.000
_cell.angle_alpha   90.00
_cell.angle_beta   90.00
_cell.angle_gamma   90.00
#
_symmetry.space_group_name_H-M   'P 1'
#
loop_
_entity.id
_entity.type
_entity.pdbx_description
1 polymer ?
#
loop_
_entity_poly.entity_id
_entity_poly.type
_entity_poly.pdbx_seq_one_letter_code
_entity_poly.pdbx_strand_id
1 'polypeptide(L)'
;MDNIRIIKTGINVSKIMRQLEKYPEDWESQKNMEGVKSLVDKGYMNLPAGVLQLIIGAVADSKDYVGDSEINIATPAYDRHTEVIGFLRRHFHSFCRCGFLSLEVGGEVGQHIDTGSYYQTKDRYHLSIQGRYDYTVGGETYTVEPGTLFWFNNKLMHGTKNVGDCTRITFVFDVPHSKRNP
;
A
#
# COMPACT_ATOMS: atom_id res chain seq x y z
N MET A 1 -7.22 17.88 13.61
CA MET A 1 -7.63 16.84 12.62
C MET A 1 -6.64 15.73 12.77
N ASP A 2 -7.11 14.50 12.95
CA ASP A 2 -6.23 13.35 13.14
C ASP A 2 -5.44 13.10 11.85
N ASN A 3 -4.11 12.99 11.95
CA ASN A 3 -3.26 12.67 10.80
C ASN A 3 -3.32 11.18 10.44
N ILE A 4 -3.64 10.33 11.43
CA ILE A 4 -3.88 8.90 11.32
C ILE A 4 -5.22 8.58 11.97
N ARG A 5 -6.03 7.74 11.35
CA ARG A 5 -7.30 7.26 11.90
C ARG A 5 -7.39 5.75 11.77
N ILE A 6 -7.43 5.07 12.92
CA ILE A 6 -7.68 3.62 12.96
C ILE A 6 -9.16 3.38 12.66
N ILE A 7 -9.42 2.61 11.62
CA ILE A 7 -10.76 2.25 11.16
C ILE A 7 -11.24 0.98 11.88
N LYS A 8 -10.35 -0.03 11.95
CA LYS A 8 -10.66 -1.31 12.59
C LYS A 8 -9.37 -2.04 12.96
N THR A 9 -9.41 -2.78 14.06
CA THR A 9 -8.37 -3.71 14.50
C THR A 9 -8.90 -5.13 14.54
N GLY A 10 -8.01 -6.13 14.65
CA GLY A 10 -8.39 -7.53 14.79
C GLY A 10 -9.03 -8.14 13.53
N ILE A 11 -8.76 -7.58 12.35
CA ILE A 11 -9.19 -8.17 11.08
C ILE A 11 -8.41 -9.47 10.86
N ASN A 12 -9.12 -10.56 10.59
CA ASN A 12 -8.46 -11.83 10.27
C ASN A 12 -7.87 -11.78 8.85
N VAL A 13 -6.55 -11.68 8.78
CA VAL A 13 -5.78 -11.60 7.53
C VAL A 13 -5.15 -12.93 7.10
N SER A 14 -5.42 -14.03 7.80
CA SER A 14 -4.77 -15.33 7.58
C SER A 14 -5.01 -15.90 6.18
N LYS A 15 -6.17 -15.66 5.58
CA LYS A 15 -6.45 -16.09 4.21
C LYS A 15 -5.67 -15.29 3.19
N ILE A 16 -5.51 -13.98 3.43
CA ILE A 16 -4.69 -13.10 2.58
C ILE A 16 -3.23 -13.56 2.65
N MET A 17 -2.71 -13.83 3.86
CA MET A 17 -1.35 -14.29 4.06
C MET A 17 -1.09 -15.60 3.32
N ARG A 18 -1.99 -16.60 3.44
CA ARG A 18 -1.86 -17.88 2.70
C ARG A 18 -1.83 -17.69 1.17
N GLN A 19 -2.53 -16.70 0.62
CA GLN A 19 -2.42 -16.43 -0.82
C GLN A 19 -1.06 -15.83 -1.19
N LEU A 20 -0.49 -14.96 -0.37
CA LEU A 20 0.86 -14.43 -0.59
C LEU A 20 1.92 -15.54 -0.53
N GLU A 21 1.79 -16.47 0.40
CA GLU A 21 2.67 -17.65 0.53
C GLU A 21 2.53 -18.63 -0.65
N LYS A 22 1.33 -18.73 -1.22
CA LYS A 22 1.05 -19.61 -2.36
C LYS A 22 1.65 -19.10 -3.67
N TYR A 23 1.82 -17.79 -3.82
CA TYR A 23 2.27 -17.16 -5.07
C TYR A 23 3.49 -16.23 -4.82
N PRO A 24 4.61 -16.78 -4.29
CA PRO A 24 5.80 -15.99 -4.00
C PRO A 24 6.42 -15.36 -5.25
N GLU A 25 6.22 -15.98 -6.43
CA GLU A 25 6.68 -15.49 -7.72
C GLU A 25 6.09 -14.13 -8.10
N ASP A 26 4.95 -13.74 -7.54
CA ASP A 26 4.33 -12.45 -7.82
C ASP A 26 5.19 -11.28 -7.30
N TRP A 27 5.91 -11.48 -6.20
CA TRP A 27 6.87 -10.49 -5.70
C TRP A 27 8.06 -10.34 -6.64
N GLU A 28 8.59 -11.45 -7.14
CA GLU A 28 9.76 -11.48 -8.02
C GLU A 28 9.47 -10.84 -9.37
N SER A 29 8.29 -11.09 -9.95
CA SER A 29 7.90 -10.58 -11.26
C SER A 29 7.84 -9.04 -11.32
N GLN A 30 7.74 -8.38 -10.18
CA GLN A 30 7.60 -6.93 -10.08
C GLN A 30 8.85 -6.18 -9.56
N LYS A 31 9.92 -6.90 -9.17
CA LYS A 31 11.16 -6.28 -8.67
C LYS A 31 11.77 -5.25 -9.62
N ASN A 32 11.62 -5.45 -10.90
CA ASN A 32 12.21 -4.62 -11.94
C ASN A 32 11.26 -3.53 -12.48
N MET A 33 10.09 -3.36 -11.91
CA MET A 33 9.19 -2.27 -12.31
C MET A 33 9.84 -0.92 -12.07
N GLU A 34 9.76 -0.02 -13.04
CA GLU A 34 10.42 1.29 -13.01
C GLU A 34 10.04 2.13 -11.78
N GLY A 35 8.78 2.05 -11.35
CA GLY A 35 8.31 2.72 -10.13
C GLY A 35 9.01 2.26 -8.86
N VAL A 36 9.35 0.96 -8.74
CA VAL A 36 10.08 0.40 -7.59
C VAL A 36 11.53 0.88 -7.61
N LYS A 37 12.19 0.80 -8.75
CA LYS A 37 13.57 1.31 -8.94
C LYS A 37 13.65 2.79 -8.60
N SER A 38 12.69 3.59 -9.04
CA SER A 38 12.64 5.02 -8.76
C SER A 38 12.57 5.32 -7.25
N LEU A 39 11.86 4.52 -6.45
CA LEU A 39 11.80 4.70 -5.00
C LEU A 39 13.14 4.38 -4.32
N VAL A 40 13.84 3.35 -4.79
CA VAL A 40 15.18 2.99 -4.30
C VAL A 40 16.20 4.05 -4.71
N ASP A 41 16.21 4.46 -5.97
CA ASP A 41 17.16 5.45 -6.52
C ASP A 41 17.03 6.82 -5.86
N LYS A 42 15.81 7.19 -5.45
CA LYS A 42 15.54 8.43 -4.71
C LYS A 42 15.85 8.33 -3.20
N GLY A 43 16.30 7.18 -2.73
CA GLY A 43 16.62 6.97 -1.32
C GLY A 43 15.41 6.93 -0.37
N TYR A 44 14.21 6.77 -0.90
CA TYR A 44 13.00 6.60 -0.07
C TYR A 44 12.96 5.23 0.61
N MET A 45 13.67 4.25 0.06
CA MET A 45 13.82 2.91 0.63
C MET A 45 15.30 2.63 0.89
N ASN A 46 15.64 2.29 2.13
CA ASN A 46 17.01 2.01 2.55
C ASN A 46 17.36 0.53 2.63
N LEU A 47 16.38 -0.36 2.49
CA LEU A 47 16.57 -1.81 2.48
C LEU A 47 15.72 -2.45 1.38
N PRO A 48 16.01 -3.73 1.02
CA PRO A 48 15.20 -4.46 0.08
C PRO A 48 13.73 -4.45 0.51
N ALA A 49 12.95 -3.64 -0.18
CA ALA A 49 11.51 -3.60 -0.03
C ALA A 49 10.90 -4.32 -1.23
N GLY A 50 9.93 -5.20 -0.96
CA GLY A 50 9.14 -5.83 -2.01
C GLY A 50 7.92 -4.99 -2.34
N VAL A 51 7.55 -5.00 -3.61
CA VAL A 51 6.30 -4.40 -4.10
C VAL A 51 5.58 -5.44 -4.93
N LEU A 52 4.30 -5.69 -4.61
CA LEU A 52 3.42 -6.55 -5.37
C LEU A 52 2.14 -5.78 -5.67
N GLN A 53 2.08 -5.19 -6.86
CA GLN A 53 0.93 -4.41 -7.30
C GLN A 53 -0.16 -5.31 -7.88
N LEU A 54 -1.40 -5.09 -7.47
CA LEU A 54 -2.59 -5.74 -8.04
C LEU A 54 -3.29 -4.84 -9.05
N ILE A 55 -3.35 -3.54 -8.77
CA ILE A 55 -3.84 -2.52 -9.70
C ILE A 55 -2.83 -1.38 -9.72
N ILE A 56 -2.39 -0.99 -10.91
CA ILE A 56 -1.44 0.09 -11.15
C ILE A 56 -2.08 1.24 -11.91
N GLY A 57 -1.47 2.43 -11.84
CA GLY A 57 -1.76 3.51 -12.77
C GLY A 57 -0.97 3.33 -14.06
N ALA A 58 -1.60 3.63 -15.19
CA ALA A 58 -0.95 3.60 -16.49
C ALA A 58 -1.49 4.68 -17.42
N VAL A 59 -0.73 5.05 -18.45
CA VAL A 59 -1.27 5.82 -19.60
C VAL A 59 -1.99 4.88 -20.56
N ALA A 60 -2.88 5.43 -21.40
CA ALA A 60 -3.77 4.65 -22.26
C ALA A 60 -3.06 3.61 -23.13
N ASP A 61 -1.87 3.94 -23.63
CA ASP A 61 -1.10 3.09 -24.57
C ASP A 61 0.10 2.40 -23.93
N SER A 62 0.23 2.44 -22.59
CA SER A 62 1.33 1.85 -21.86
C SER A 62 0.83 0.92 -20.77
N LYS A 63 1.51 -0.23 -20.61
CA LYS A 63 1.34 -1.14 -19.47
C LYS A 63 2.31 -0.84 -18.34
N ASP A 64 3.19 0.15 -18.53
CA ASP A 64 4.16 0.54 -17.53
C ASP A 64 3.52 1.38 -16.44
N TYR A 65 4.10 1.34 -15.24
CA TYR A 65 3.64 2.14 -14.12
C TYR A 65 3.80 3.64 -14.41
N VAL A 66 2.73 4.39 -14.22
CA VAL A 66 2.73 5.84 -14.28
C VAL A 66 2.24 6.43 -12.97
N GLY A 67 3.07 7.23 -12.32
CA GLY A 67 2.80 7.80 -11.02
C GLY A 67 1.56 8.70 -10.97
N ASP A 68 1.30 9.48 -12.01
CA ASP A 68 0.19 10.45 -12.06
C ASP A 68 -0.78 10.16 -13.22
N SER A 69 -1.63 9.15 -13.05
CA SER A 69 -2.64 8.74 -14.02
C SER A 69 -3.94 8.32 -13.34
N GLU A 70 -5.06 8.68 -13.89
CA GLU A 70 -6.40 8.21 -13.47
C GLU A 70 -6.78 6.85 -14.11
N ILE A 71 -5.99 6.36 -15.07
CA ILE A 71 -6.20 5.05 -15.69
C ILE A 71 -5.66 3.98 -14.75
N ASN A 72 -6.49 2.99 -14.45
CA ASN A 72 -6.14 1.88 -13.56
C ASN A 72 -6.15 0.57 -14.35
N ILE A 73 -5.06 -0.19 -14.26
CA ILE A 73 -4.85 -1.45 -14.95
C ILE A 73 -4.58 -2.55 -13.93
N ALA A 74 -5.32 -3.66 -14.01
CA ALA A 74 -5.04 -4.85 -13.25
C ALA A 74 -3.77 -5.55 -13.75
N THR A 75 -2.92 -5.97 -12.83
CA THR A 75 -1.75 -6.81 -13.13
C THR A 75 -2.16 -8.28 -13.21
N PRO A 76 -1.31 -9.17 -13.75
CA PRO A 76 -1.57 -10.61 -13.74
C PRO A 76 -1.72 -11.21 -12.32
N ALA A 77 -1.19 -10.56 -11.28
CA ALA A 77 -1.34 -10.98 -9.90
C ALA A 77 -2.75 -10.74 -9.34
N TYR A 78 -3.53 -9.82 -9.93
CA TYR A 78 -4.85 -9.46 -9.44
C TYR A 78 -5.79 -10.66 -9.27
N ASP A 79 -5.85 -11.54 -10.25
CA ASP A 79 -6.75 -12.69 -10.24
C ASP A 79 -6.31 -13.81 -9.27
N ARG A 80 -5.06 -13.78 -8.82
CA ARG A 80 -4.52 -14.74 -7.85
C ARG A 80 -4.76 -14.32 -6.40
N HIS A 81 -4.89 -13.02 -6.12
CA HIS A 81 -5.05 -12.48 -4.76
C HIS A 81 -6.51 -12.11 -4.43
N THR A 82 -7.41 -13.07 -4.66
CA THR A 82 -8.86 -12.88 -4.55
C THR A 82 -9.36 -12.59 -3.15
N GLU A 83 -8.65 -13.02 -2.10
CA GLU A 83 -9.06 -12.79 -0.71
C GLU A 83 -9.00 -11.29 -0.33
N VAL A 84 -7.92 -10.61 -0.70
CA VAL A 84 -7.80 -9.17 -0.45
C VAL A 84 -8.72 -8.35 -1.34
N ILE A 85 -8.90 -8.75 -2.61
CA ILE A 85 -9.86 -8.10 -3.51
C ILE A 85 -11.30 -8.31 -3.00
N GLY A 86 -11.61 -9.50 -2.51
CA GLY A 86 -12.89 -9.78 -1.86
C GLY A 86 -13.10 -8.95 -0.58
N PHE A 87 -12.03 -8.70 0.20
CA PHE A 87 -12.08 -7.78 1.33
C PHE A 87 -12.43 -6.36 0.86
N LEU A 88 -11.76 -5.82 -0.15
CA LEU A 88 -12.06 -4.49 -0.68
C LEU A 88 -13.52 -4.37 -1.14
N ARG A 89 -13.99 -5.32 -1.94
CA ARG A 89 -15.37 -5.32 -2.47
C ARG A 89 -16.45 -5.38 -1.39
N ARG A 90 -16.16 -5.99 -0.24
CA ARG A 90 -17.11 -6.06 0.90
C ARG A 90 -17.15 -4.79 1.74
N HIS A 91 -16.06 -4.02 1.78
CA HIS A 91 -15.92 -2.92 2.71
C HIS A 91 -15.85 -1.53 2.07
N PHE A 92 -15.60 -1.47 0.75
CA PHE A 92 -15.47 -0.22 0.02
C PHE A 92 -16.29 -0.28 -1.28
N HIS A 93 -17.07 0.77 -1.54
CA HIS A 93 -17.90 0.85 -2.76
C HIS A 93 -17.04 0.93 -4.03
N SER A 94 -15.89 1.57 -3.95
CA SER A 94 -14.93 1.68 -5.05
C SER A 94 -13.53 1.77 -4.49
N PHE A 95 -12.57 1.31 -5.27
CA PHE A 95 -11.15 1.43 -5.00
C PHE A 95 -10.40 1.57 -6.32
N CYS A 96 -9.21 2.15 -6.25
CA CYS A 96 -8.34 2.39 -7.40
C CYS A 96 -7.09 1.51 -7.31
N ARG A 97 -5.91 2.13 -7.29
CA ARG A 97 -4.64 1.41 -7.17
C ARG A 97 -4.56 0.66 -5.86
N CYS A 98 -4.00 -0.53 -5.92
CA CYS A 98 -3.77 -1.32 -4.71
C CYS A 98 -2.64 -2.34 -4.91
N GLY A 99 -1.99 -2.68 -3.81
CA GLY A 99 -0.91 -3.67 -3.81
C GLY A 99 -0.35 -3.92 -2.42
N PHE A 100 0.58 -4.85 -2.34
CA PHE A 100 1.30 -5.16 -1.12
C PHE A 100 2.68 -4.51 -1.14
N LEU A 101 3.12 -4.08 0.03
CA LEU A 101 4.46 -3.58 0.29
C LEU A 101 5.07 -4.45 1.39
N SER A 102 6.27 -4.97 1.17
CA SER A 102 7.05 -5.65 2.20
C SER A 102 8.24 -4.79 2.63
N LEU A 103 8.70 -4.98 3.86
CA LEU A 103 9.85 -4.29 4.41
C LEU A 103 10.56 -5.22 5.40
N GLU A 104 11.84 -5.47 5.16
CA GLU A 104 12.66 -6.34 6.01
C GLU A 104 12.75 -5.81 7.47
N VAL A 105 13.17 -6.67 8.38
CA VAL A 105 13.40 -6.32 9.79
C VAL A 105 14.38 -5.14 9.87
N GLY A 106 14.01 -4.11 10.63
CA GLY A 106 14.77 -2.87 10.76
C GLY A 106 14.75 -1.95 9.54
N GLY A 107 14.08 -2.37 8.46
CA GLY A 107 13.91 -1.56 7.26
C GLY A 107 13.08 -0.31 7.50
N GLU A 108 13.34 0.73 6.70
CA GLU A 108 12.68 2.02 6.84
C GLU A 108 12.36 2.59 5.46
N VAL A 109 11.16 3.16 5.32
CA VAL A 109 10.81 4.07 4.24
C VAL A 109 10.86 5.48 4.79
N GLY A 110 11.78 6.29 4.27
CA GLY A 110 12.00 7.66 4.71
C GLY A 110 10.76 8.54 4.56
N GLN A 111 10.79 9.67 5.26
CA GLN A 111 9.69 10.64 5.22
C GLN A 111 9.52 11.23 3.81
N HIS A 112 8.31 11.14 3.28
CA HIS A 112 7.95 11.67 1.96
C HIS A 112 6.49 12.12 1.94
N ILE A 113 6.08 12.76 0.86
CA ILE A 113 4.69 13.13 0.55
C ILE A 113 4.31 12.42 -0.74
N ASP A 114 3.12 11.84 -0.79
CA ASP A 114 2.56 11.33 -2.04
C ASP A 114 2.22 12.53 -2.96
N THR A 115 2.99 12.68 -4.04
CA THR A 115 2.86 13.79 -4.98
C THR A 115 2.12 13.38 -6.25
N GLY A 116 1.50 14.37 -6.91
CA GLY A 116 0.74 14.19 -8.14
C GLY A 116 -0.75 14.45 -7.98
N SER A 117 -1.43 14.78 -9.09
CA SER A 117 -2.85 15.13 -9.10
C SER A 117 -3.72 13.94 -8.71
N TYR A 118 -3.29 12.72 -9.03
CA TYR A 118 -3.97 11.50 -8.64
C TYR A 118 -4.25 11.43 -7.14
N TYR A 119 -3.22 11.67 -6.31
CA TYR A 119 -3.35 11.53 -4.86
C TYR A 119 -4.19 12.63 -4.21
N GLN A 120 -4.37 13.76 -4.87
CA GLN A 120 -5.19 14.87 -4.33
C GLN A 120 -6.66 14.51 -4.20
N THR A 121 -7.14 13.58 -5.02
CA THR A 121 -8.55 13.17 -5.10
C THR A 121 -8.81 11.79 -4.48
N LYS A 122 -7.83 11.24 -3.76
CA LYS A 122 -7.93 9.90 -3.16
C LYS A 122 -7.60 9.94 -1.67
N ASP A 123 -8.28 9.08 -0.94
CA ASP A 123 -7.95 8.68 0.42
C ASP A 123 -7.13 7.40 0.38
N ARG A 124 -6.00 7.37 1.09
CA ARG A 124 -5.13 6.20 1.17
C ARG A 124 -5.33 5.45 2.46
N TYR A 125 -5.50 4.14 2.32
CA TYR A 125 -5.68 3.20 3.42
C TYR A 125 -4.61 2.13 3.41
N HIS A 126 -4.26 1.66 4.60
CA HIS A 126 -3.42 0.50 4.80
C HIS A 126 -4.15 -0.56 5.63
N LEU A 127 -4.03 -1.82 5.20
CA LEU A 127 -4.35 -3.00 5.99
C LEU A 127 -3.05 -3.73 6.33
N SER A 128 -2.69 -3.76 7.61
CA SER A 128 -1.51 -4.50 8.08
C SER A 128 -1.75 -6.01 7.99
N ILE A 129 -0.87 -6.73 7.28
CA ILE A 129 -0.98 -8.18 7.06
C ILE A 129 -0.04 -8.95 8.00
N GLN A 130 1.21 -8.51 8.10
CA GLN A 130 2.25 -9.17 8.90
C GLN A 130 3.22 -8.15 9.49
N GLY A 131 3.76 -8.49 10.64
CA GLY A 131 4.81 -7.71 11.31
C GLY A 131 4.28 -6.47 12.03
N ARG A 132 5.05 -6.04 13.01
CA ARG A 132 4.79 -4.83 13.81
C ARG A 132 5.68 -3.70 13.30
N TYR A 133 5.12 -2.52 13.11
CA TYR A 133 5.87 -1.38 12.58
C TYR A 133 5.36 -0.05 13.08
N ASP A 134 6.22 0.94 13.07
CA ASP A 134 5.86 2.32 13.33
C ASP A 134 5.51 3.02 12.02
N TYR A 135 4.41 3.79 12.04
CA TYR A 135 3.96 4.64 10.95
C TYR A 135 3.86 6.08 11.45
N THR A 136 4.62 6.96 10.83
CA THR A 136 4.69 8.38 11.22
C THR A 136 4.04 9.25 10.15
N VAL A 137 3.14 10.15 10.53
CA VAL A 137 2.47 11.11 9.64
C VAL A 137 2.39 12.46 10.32
N GLY A 138 2.91 13.52 9.67
CA GLY A 138 2.86 14.88 10.21
C GLY A 138 3.47 15.01 11.60
N GLY A 139 4.47 14.19 11.93
CA GLY A 139 5.13 14.16 13.24
C GLY A 139 4.47 13.28 14.30
N GLU A 140 3.29 12.70 14.03
CA GLU A 140 2.63 11.74 14.91
C GLU A 140 3.02 10.31 14.52
N THR A 141 3.43 9.50 15.49
CA THR A 141 3.80 8.09 15.27
C THR A 141 2.81 7.16 15.92
N TYR A 142 2.37 6.17 15.18
CA TYR A 142 1.49 5.10 15.64
C TYR A 142 2.13 3.74 15.37
N THR A 143 2.19 2.88 16.40
CA THR A 143 2.64 1.50 16.24
C THR A 143 1.49 0.63 15.75
N VAL A 144 1.69 0.01 14.59
CA VAL A 144 0.67 -0.77 13.88
C VAL A 144 0.93 -2.26 14.07
N GLU A 145 -0.14 -2.99 14.42
CA GLU A 145 -0.15 -4.45 14.57
C GLU A 145 -0.88 -5.11 13.38
N PRO A 146 -0.61 -6.40 13.07
CA PRO A 146 -1.36 -7.15 12.06
C PRO A 146 -2.87 -7.13 12.27
N GLY A 147 -3.64 -7.05 11.18
CA GLY A 147 -5.09 -6.94 11.23
C GLY A 147 -5.61 -5.54 11.52
N THR A 148 -4.74 -4.53 11.50
CA THR A 148 -5.14 -3.12 11.63
C THR A 148 -5.40 -2.51 10.27
N LEU A 149 -6.61 -1.96 10.07
CA LEU A 149 -7.00 -1.12 8.96
C LEU A 149 -6.97 0.34 9.41
N PHE A 150 -6.24 1.19 8.70
CA PHE A 150 -6.17 2.61 9.01
C PHE A 150 -6.13 3.47 7.76
N TRP A 151 -6.63 4.68 7.90
CA TRP A 151 -6.47 5.81 6.97
C TRP A 151 -5.38 6.73 7.50
N PHE A 152 -4.65 7.39 6.62
CA PHE A 152 -3.74 8.45 6.98
C PHE A 152 -3.76 9.58 5.95
N ASN A 153 -3.36 10.76 6.38
CA ASN A 153 -3.25 11.91 5.49
C ASN A 153 -1.97 11.85 4.67
N ASN A 154 -2.05 11.24 3.50
CA ASN A 154 -0.91 11.05 2.58
C ASN A 154 -0.42 12.35 1.92
N LYS A 155 -1.05 13.51 2.20
CA LYS A 155 -0.61 14.86 1.79
C LYS A 155 0.35 15.49 2.81
N LEU A 156 0.58 14.84 3.95
CA LEU A 156 1.58 15.21 4.94
C LEU A 156 2.83 14.34 4.81
N MET A 157 3.95 14.82 5.33
CA MET A 157 5.18 14.01 5.47
C MET A 157 4.86 12.75 6.24
N HIS A 158 5.14 11.60 5.64
CA HIS A 158 4.90 10.29 6.25
C HIS A 158 5.99 9.30 5.89
N GLY A 159 6.18 8.32 6.76
CA GLY A 159 7.17 7.26 6.61
C GLY A 159 6.88 6.10 7.56
N THR A 160 7.66 5.03 7.43
CA THR A 160 7.44 3.83 8.25
C THR A 160 8.73 3.11 8.54
N LYS A 161 8.80 2.46 9.71
CA LYS A 161 9.93 1.65 10.15
C LYS A 161 9.44 0.31 10.66
N ASN A 162 10.00 -0.78 10.14
CA ASN A 162 9.75 -2.10 10.69
C ASN A 162 10.47 -2.25 12.04
N VAL A 163 9.71 -2.29 13.13
CA VAL A 163 10.19 -2.45 14.50
C VAL A 163 9.89 -3.85 15.06
N GLY A 164 9.36 -4.73 14.23
CA GLY A 164 9.08 -6.12 14.56
C GLY A 164 10.28 -7.04 14.34
N ASP A 165 10.06 -8.33 14.53
CA ASP A 165 11.03 -9.43 14.42
C ASP A 165 10.88 -10.25 13.12
N CYS A 166 9.97 -9.85 12.25
CA CYS A 166 9.74 -10.48 10.95
C CYS A 166 9.52 -9.43 9.86
N THR A 167 9.55 -9.85 8.60
CA THR A 167 9.21 -8.99 7.46
C THR A 167 7.81 -8.40 7.65
N ARG A 168 7.71 -7.07 7.60
CA ARG A 168 6.44 -6.37 7.56
C ARG A 168 5.79 -6.52 6.20
N ILE A 169 4.49 -6.84 6.15
CA ILE A 169 3.68 -6.82 4.94
C ILE A 169 2.44 -5.97 5.19
N THR A 170 2.23 -5.00 4.32
CA THR A 170 1.09 -4.08 4.34
C THR A 170 0.40 -4.08 2.99
N PHE A 171 -0.92 -4.17 2.97
CA PHE A 171 -1.72 -3.93 1.79
C PHE A 171 -2.13 -2.46 1.76
N VAL A 172 -1.75 -1.74 0.71
CA VAL A 172 -2.08 -0.34 0.48
C VAL A 172 -3.12 -0.23 -0.64
N PHE A 173 -4.10 0.65 -0.48
CA PHE A 173 -5.09 0.90 -1.50
C PHE A 173 -5.64 2.33 -1.43
N ASP A 174 -6.07 2.83 -2.58
CA ASP A 174 -6.61 4.16 -2.74
C ASP A 174 -8.12 4.11 -3.01
N VAL A 175 -8.86 4.98 -2.34
CA VAL A 175 -10.31 5.13 -2.47
C VAL A 175 -10.60 6.54 -2.97
N PRO A 176 -11.40 6.70 -4.04
CA PRO A 176 -11.81 8.04 -4.47
C PRO A 176 -12.50 8.77 -3.33
N HIS A 177 -12.22 10.06 -3.18
CA HIS A 177 -13.02 10.88 -2.27
C HIS A 177 -14.48 10.69 -2.66
N SER A 178 -15.31 10.24 -1.71
CA SER A 178 -16.75 10.28 -1.93
C SER A 178 -17.12 11.72 -2.24
N LYS A 179 -17.79 11.98 -3.36
CA LYS A 179 -18.43 13.27 -3.56
C LYS A 179 -19.30 13.49 -2.32
N ARG A 180 -18.90 14.36 -1.44
CA ARG A 180 -19.79 14.86 -0.40
C ARG A 180 -20.94 15.46 -1.19
N ASN A 181 -22.10 14.80 -1.16
CA ASN A 181 -23.31 15.45 -1.61
C ASN A 181 -23.39 16.77 -0.83
N PRO A 182 -23.61 17.89 -1.52
CA PRO A 182 -23.69 19.20 -0.91
C PRO A 182 -24.77 19.25 0.18
#